data_dba4e924651fa76838612a3b9c420f0e
#
_entry.id   dba4e924651fa76838612a3b9c420f0e
#
_cell.length_a   1.000
_cell.length_b   1.000
_cell.length_c   1.000
_cell.angle_alpha   90.00
_cell.angle_beta   90.00
_cell.angle_gamma   90.00
#
_symmetry.space_group_name_H-M   'P 1'
#
loop_
_entity.id
_entity.type
_entity.pdbx_description
1 polymer ?
#
loop_
_entity_poly.entity_id
_entity_poly.type
_entity_poly.pdbx_seq_one_letter_code
_entity_poly.pdbx_strand_id
1 'polypeptide(L)'
;MTTYAELTTQILNYTETSTDVLTSTITDDFIEHTENRLLRDLDLDTFKSHQYSTLTADSPFLSLPGGTTPEPTSLATIRTVNIWPASGTATRTFLEQRDLSFMNEYWPVRTSTGTPKYWAWWDENTIYLAPTPDSAYNIELGITRLPTRLSSSNTTSWLGNNAPVALLYGCLAEAFKF
;
A
#
# COMPACT_ATOMS: atom_id res chain seq x y z
N MET A 1 22.20 -0.09 10.15
CA MET A 1 21.68 0.08 8.78
C MET A 1 22.26 -1.05 7.97
N THR A 2 21.46 -1.86 7.35
CA THR A 2 21.93 -2.98 6.51
C THR A 2 21.43 -2.76 5.10
N THR A 3 22.37 -2.70 4.16
CA THR A 3 22.12 -2.60 2.73
C THR A 3 21.87 -3.98 2.13
N TYR A 4 21.30 -4.02 0.92
CA TYR A 4 21.09 -5.26 0.17
C TYR A 4 22.40 -6.07 0.05
N ALA A 5 23.51 -5.42 -0.35
CA ALA A 5 24.80 -6.09 -0.52
C ALA A 5 25.39 -6.64 0.80
N GLU A 6 25.21 -5.90 1.90
CA GLU A 6 25.62 -6.36 3.22
C GLU A 6 24.79 -7.55 3.70
N LEU A 7 23.46 -7.51 3.49
CA LEU A 7 22.55 -8.58 3.89
C LEU A 7 22.85 -9.88 3.13
N THR A 8 22.98 -9.79 1.80
CA THR A 8 23.33 -10.96 0.98
C THR A 8 24.66 -11.56 1.36
N THR A 9 25.67 -10.73 1.63
CA THR A 9 26.98 -11.20 2.13
C THR A 9 26.86 -11.87 3.50
N GLN A 10 26.06 -11.32 4.40
CA GLN A 10 25.83 -11.93 5.73
C GLN A 10 25.11 -13.27 5.60
N ILE A 11 24.08 -13.38 4.76
CA ILE A 11 23.37 -14.65 4.53
C ILE A 11 24.36 -15.73 4.06
N LEU A 12 25.18 -15.45 3.05
CA LEU A 12 26.18 -16.38 2.54
C LEU A 12 27.19 -16.80 3.61
N ASN A 13 27.66 -15.86 4.42
CA ASN A 13 28.62 -16.13 5.48
C ASN A 13 28.05 -17.03 6.61
N TYR A 14 26.78 -16.73 7.02
CA TYR A 14 26.13 -17.52 8.09
C TYR A 14 25.72 -18.92 7.63
N THR A 15 25.40 -19.08 6.35
CA THR A 15 25.04 -20.39 5.77
C THR A 15 26.26 -21.18 5.31
N GLU A 16 27.48 -20.59 5.35
CA GLU A 16 28.73 -21.18 4.85
C GLU A 16 28.61 -21.66 3.40
N THR A 17 27.83 -20.96 2.58
CA THR A 17 27.56 -21.31 1.19
C THR A 17 28.15 -20.29 0.22
N SER A 18 28.24 -20.69 -1.05
CA SER A 18 28.69 -19.82 -2.14
C SER A 18 27.51 -19.33 -3.00
N THR A 19 27.78 -18.32 -3.82
CA THR A 19 26.82 -17.78 -4.80
C THR A 19 26.40 -18.80 -5.88
N ASP A 20 27.13 -19.91 -6.01
CA ASP A 20 26.77 -21.02 -6.92
C ASP A 20 25.60 -21.85 -6.39
N VAL A 21 25.42 -21.88 -5.07
CA VAL A 21 24.33 -22.58 -4.38
C VAL A 21 23.19 -21.61 -4.08
N LEU A 22 23.49 -20.52 -3.37
CA LEU A 22 22.54 -19.43 -3.09
C LEU A 22 22.73 -18.34 -4.13
N THR A 23 22.06 -18.48 -5.25
CA THR A 23 22.05 -17.46 -6.30
C THR A 23 21.37 -16.17 -5.82
N SER A 24 21.60 -15.05 -6.52
CA SER A 24 20.92 -13.79 -6.22
C SER A 24 19.40 -13.92 -6.21
N THR A 25 18.84 -14.71 -7.12
CA THR A 25 17.38 -14.97 -7.18
C THR A 25 16.87 -15.63 -5.91
N ILE A 26 17.58 -16.66 -5.42
CA ILE A 26 17.20 -17.39 -4.20
C ILE A 26 17.30 -16.47 -2.97
N THR A 27 18.36 -15.65 -2.89
CA THR A 27 18.51 -14.67 -1.81
C THR A 27 17.45 -13.58 -1.86
N ASP A 28 17.05 -13.16 -3.04
CA ASP A 28 15.95 -12.20 -3.23
C ASP A 28 14.62 -12.78 -2.74
N ASP A 29 14.34 -14.06 -3.02
CA ASP A 29 13.15 -14.76 -2.53
C ASP A 29 13.14 -14.83 -0.99
N PHE A 30 14.27 -15.10 -0.34
CA PHE A 30 14.35 -15.11 1.12
C PHE A 30 14.08 -13.73 1.72
N ILE A 31 14.62 -12.67 1.10
CA ILE A 31 14.38 -11.29 1.52
C ILE A 31 12.91 -10.96 1.34
N GLU A 32 12.34 -11.27 0.19
CA GLU A 32 10.93 -11.01 -0.11
C GLU A 32 9.99 -11.72 0.88
N HIS A 33 10.18 -13.01 1.11
CA HIS A 33 9.35 -13.77 2.05
C HIS A 33 9.45 -13.24 3.47
N THR A 34 10.66 -12.88 3.89
CA THR A 34 10.91 -12.33 5.24
C THR A 34 10.27 -10.96 5.40
N GLU A 35 10.50 -10.04 4.46
CA GLU A 35 9.91 -8.69 4.53
C GLU A 35 8.39 -8.76 4.47
N ASN A 36 7.81 -9.56 3.59
CA ASN A 36 6.35 -9.73 3.49
C ASN A 36 5.75 -10.25 4.80
N ARG A 37 6.41 -11.23 5.46
CA ARG A 37 5.95 -11.77 6.74
C ARG A 37 6.03 -10.72 7.84
N LEU A 38 7.18 -10.08 8.02
CA LEU A 38 7.40 -9.08 9.06
C LEU A 38 6.47 -7.87 8.89
N LEU A 39 6.32 -7.36 7.67
CA LEU A 39 5.51 -6.17 7.40
C LEU A 39 4.00 -6.43 7.51
N ARG A 40 3.53 -7.66 7.27
CA ARG A 40 2.12 -8.02 7.45
C ARG A 40 1.76 -8.26 8.91
N ASP A 41 2.69 -8.80 9.69
CA ASP A 41 2.48 -9.07 11.10
C ASP A 41 2.59 -7.80 11.97
N LEU A 42 3.30 -6.78 11.49
CA LEU A 42 3.53 -5.53 12.21
C LEU A 42 2.64 -4.40 11.67
N ASP A 43 1.57 -4.08 12.39
CA ASP A 43 0.76 -2.87 12.11
C ASP A 43 1.42 -1.64 12.76
N LEU A 44 2.44 -1.08 12.11
CA LEU A 44 3.17 0.06 12.62
C LEU A 44 2.57 1.38 12.13
N ASP A 45 2.42 2.33 13.06
CA ASP A 45 1.94 3.68 12.74
C ASP A 45 2.82 4.42 11.74
N THR A 46 4.09 4.06 11.65
CA THR A 46 5.05 4.61 10.67
C THR A 46 4.62 4.40 9.21
N PHE A 47 3.81 3.38 8.94
CA PHE A 47 3.32 3.07 7.59
C PHE A 47 2.00 3.77 7.26
N LYS A 48 1.42 4.50 8.22
CA LYS A 48 0.23 5.32 8.01
C LYS A 48 0.62 6.63 7.35
N SER A 49 -0.09 6.98 6.29
CA SER A 49 0.10 8.24 5.58
C SER A 49 -1.23 8.81 5.10
N HIS A 50 -1.23 10.09 4.79
CA HIS A 50 -2.38 10.78 4.22
C HIS A 50 -2.05 11.17 2.79
N GLN A 51 -2.98 10.87 1.88
CA GLN A 51 -2.89 11.29 0.49
C GLN A 51 -4.06 12.18 0.13
N TYR A 52 -3.76 13.16 -0.70
CA TYR A 52 -4.72 14.14 -1.16
C TYR A 52 -4.91 13.99 -2.67
N SER A 53 -6.16 14.07 -3.11
CA SER A 53 -6.53 14.05 -4.53
C SER A 53 -7.76 14.93 -4.73
N THR A 54 -8.29 14.95 -5.94
CA THR A 54 -9.49 15.69 -6.30
C THR A 54 -10.50 14.77 -6.97
N LEU A 55 -11.76 14.88 -6.58
CA LEU A 55 -12.87 14.24 -7.26
C LEU A 55 -13.36 15.15 -8.39
N THR A 56 -13.61 14.57 -9.53
CA THR A 56 -14.19 15.26 -10.67
C THR A 56 -15.73 15.14 -10.60
N ALA A 57 -16.44 16.21 -10.89
CA ALA A 57 -17.89 16.17 -11.03
C ALA A 57 -18.30 15.12 -12.07
N ASP A 58 -19.45 14.50 -11.88
CA ASP A 58 -20.03 13.47 -12.75
C ASP A 58 -19.20 12.16 -12.87
N SER A 59 -18.09 12.03 -12.13
CA SER A 59 -17.27 10.81 -12.09
C SER A 59 -17.44 10.07 -10.77
N PRO A 60 -18.05 8.88 -10.76
CA PRO A 60 -18.22 8.10 -9.52
C PRO A 60 -16.95 7.33 -9.13
N PHE A 61 -15.93 7.31 -9.98
CA PHE A 61 -14.72 6.53 -9.77
C PHE A 61 -13.51 7.42 -9.50
N LEU A 62 -12.73 7.02 -8.52
CA LEU A 62 -11.43 7.63 -8.25
C LEU A 62 -10.34 6.56 -8.34
N SER A 63 -9.41 6.74 -9.28
CA SER A 63 -8.20 5.94 -9.34
C SER A 63 -7.25 6.33 -8.21
N LEU A 64 -6.75 5.34 -7.50
CA LEU A 64 -5.83 5.54 -6.38
C LEU A 64 -4.43 5.85 -6.90
N PRO A 65 -3.71 6.77 -6.24
CA PRO A 65 -2.33 7.07 -6.62
C PRO A 65 -1.44 5.84 -6.38
N GLY A 66 -0.74 5.40 -7.40
CA GLY A 66 0.15 4.23 -7.38
C GLY A 66 -0.26 3.09 -8.32
N GLY A 67 -1.45 3.16 -8.94
CA GLY A 67 -1.98 2.09 -9.80
C GLY A 67 -1.40 2.00 -11.21
N THR A 68 -0.45 2.83 -11.59
CA THR A 68 0.12 2.86 -12.96
C THR A 68 1.60 2.53 -13.05
N THR A 69 2.27 2.25 -11.94
CA THR A 69 3.68 1.82 -11.96
C THR A 69 3.78 0.33 -11.65
N PRO A 70 4.63 -0.44 -12.36
CA PRO A 70 4.80 -1.89 -12.14
C PRO A 70 5.41 -2.27 -10.79
N GLU A 71 5.83 -1.30 -9.99
CA GLU A 71 6.18 -1.52 -8.59
C GLU A 71 4.92 -1.29 -7.75
N PRO A 72 4.43 -2.30 -7.04
CA PRO A 72 3.41 -2.09 -6.05
C PRO A 72 4.01 -1.28 -4.89
N THR A 73 3.94 0.03 -4.98
CA THR A 73 3.85 0.82 -3.76
C THR A 73 2.53 0.40 -3.13
N SER A 74 2.58 -0.75 -2.47
CA SER A 74 1.43 -1.53 -2.12
C SER A 74 0.60 -0.73 -1.12
N LEU A 75 -0.46 -0.13 -1.63
CA LEU A 75 -1.55 0.32 -0.80
C LEU A 75 -2.08 -0.92 -0.07
N ALA A 76 -1.74 -1.06 1.20
CA ALA A 76 -2.17 -2.21 1.96
C ALA A 76 -3.65 -2.08 2.36
N THR A 77 -4.08 -0.88 2.75
CA THR A 77 -5.48 -0.61 3.11
C THR A 77 -5.80 0.89 3.14
N ILE A 78 -7.06 1.23 2.86
CA ILE A 78 -7.63 2.55 3.13
C ILE A 78 -8.29 2.49 4.50
N ARG A 79 -7.91 3.39 5.41
CA ARG A 79 -8.46 3.47 6.77
C ARG A 79 -9.57 4.51 6.87
N THR A 80 -9.38 5.65 6.23
CA THR A 80 -10.32 6.77 6.28
C THR A 80 -10.41 7.46 4.95
N VAL A 81 -11.61 7.91 4.60
CA VAL A 81 -11.86 8.74 3.42
C VAL A 81 -12.64 9.96 3.86
N ASN A 82 -12.09 11.13 3.62
CA ASN A 82 -12.74 12.42 3.91
C ASN A 82 -12.81 13.25 2.64
N ILE A 83 -13.90 13.97 2.45
CA ILE A 83 -14.05 14.92 1.37
C ILE A 83 -14.41 16.30 1.90
N TRP A 84 -14.11 17.34 1.13
CA TRP A 84 -14.58 18.71 1.35
C TRP A 84 -14.68 19.44 0.01
N PRO A 85 -15.58 20.44 -0.10
CA PRO A 85 -15.71 21.23 -1.32
C PRO A 85 -14.37 21.82 -1.76
N ALA A 86 -14.10 21.80 -3.07
CA ALA A 86 -12.88 22.37 -3.63
C ALA A 86 -12.81 23.90 -3.46
N SER A 87 -13.97 24.56 -3.26
CA SER A 87 -14.10 25.98 -3.03
C SER A 87 -14.87 26.28 -1.74
N GLY A 88 -14.47 27.34 -1.01
CA GLY A 88 -15.16 27.81 0.19
C GLY A 88 -14.57 27.31 1.51
N THR A 89 -15.31 27.50 2.61
CA THR A 89 -14.90 27.09 3.95
C THR A 89 -15.06 25.57 4.08
N ALA A 90 -13.95 24.89 4.23
CA ALA A 90 -13.88 23.43 4.09
C ALA A 90 -14.30 22.70 5.38
N THR A 91 -15.57 22.36 5.51
CA THR A 91 -16.00 21.34 6.47
C THR A 91 -15.74 19.96 5.87
N ARG A 92 -14.90 19.16 6.53
CA ARG A 92 -14.62 17.78 6.11
C ARG A 92 -15.82 16.89 6.40
N THR A 93 -16.18 16.07 5.43
CA THR A 93 -17.22 15.04 5.55
C THR A 93 -16.55 13.67 5.45
N PHE A 94 -16.74 12.84 6.45
CA PHE A 94 -16.28 11.46 6.43
C PHE A 94 -17.16 10.61 5.53
N LEU A 95 -16.55 9.79 4.68
CA LEU A 95 -17.26 8.80 3.85
C LEU A 95 -17.18 7.42 4.52
N GLU A 96 -18.32 6.78 4.65
CA GLU A 96 -18.42 5.46 5.22
C GLU A 96 -18.14 4.38 4.17
N GLN A 97 -17.32 3.40 4.52
CA GLN A 97 -17.09 2.24 3.66
C GLN A 97 -18.32 1.33 3.63
N ARG A 98 -18.72 0.91 2.45
CA ARG A 98 -19.81 -0.04 2.22
C ARG A 98 -19.39 -1.09 1.18
N ASP A 99 -20.16 -2.18 1.13
CA ASP A 99 -20.00 -3.19 0.09
C ASP A 99 -20.55 -2.69 -1.25
N LEU A 100 -20.00 -3.23 -2.33
CA LEU A 100 -20.42 -2.87 -3.68
C LEU A 100 -21.88 -3.21 -3.96
N SER A 101 -22.41 -4.29 -3.34
CA SER A 101 -23.84 -4.65 -3.42
C SER A 101 -24.73 -3.56 -2.83
N PHE A 102 -24.41 -3.08 -1.63
CA PHE A 102 -25.09 -1.93 -1.02
C PHE A 102 -25.03 -0.68 -1.91
N MET A 103 -23.87 -0.38 -2.46
CA MET A 103 -23.68 0.79 -3.33
C MET A 103 -24.57 0.75 -4.58
N ASN A 104 -24.69 -0.42 -5.20
CA ASN A 104 -25.55 -0.61 -6.38
C ASN A 104 -27.05 -0.52 -6.04
N GLU A 105 -27.45 -0.96 -4.86
CA GLU A 105 -28.82 -0.84 -4.39
C GLU A 105 -29.16 0.60 -3.97
N TYR A 106 -28.25 1.24 -3.23
CA TYR A 106 -28.42 2.61 -2.74
C TYR A 106 -28.38 3.65 -3.87
N TRP A 107 -27.50 3.45 -4.87
CA TRP A 107 -27.31 4.39 -5.99
C TRP A 107 -27.34 3.67 -7.34
N PRO A 108 -28.52 3.16 -7.76
CA PRO A 108 -28.63 2.35 -8.98
C PRO A 108 -28.40 3.15 -10.27
N VAL A 109 -28.67 4.47 -10.23
CA VAL A 109 -28.48 5.35 -11.38
C VAL A 109 -27.21 6.19 -11.18
N ARG A 110 -26.10 5.72 -11.72
CA ARG A 110 -24.78 6.36 -11.57
C ARG A 110 -24.66 7.73 -12.25
N THR A 111 -25.56 8.07 -13.15
CA THR A 111 -25.62 9.39 -13.80
C THR A 111 -26.31 10.44 -12.94
N SER A 112 -27.03 10.04 -11.89
CA SER A 112 -27.54 10.98 -10.91
C SER A 112 -26.42 11.44 -10.00
N THR A 113 -26.34 12.72 -9.70
CA THR A 113 -25.28 13.34 -8.91
C THR A 113 -25.76 13.80 -7.56
N GLY A 114 -24.85 13.90 -6.62
CA GLY A 114 -25.08 14.39 -5.27
C GLY A 114 -23.79 14.43 -4.47
N THR A 115 -23.86 14.92 -3.25
CA THR A 115 -22.69 14.89 -2.35
C THR A 115 -22.37 13.46 -1.93
N PRO A 116 -21.16 12.94 -2.18
CA PRO A 116 -20.77 11.59 -1.78
C PRO A 116 -20.90 11.36 -0.27
N LYS A 117 -21.38 10.18 0.11
CA LYS A 117 -21.55 9.75 1.51
C LYS A 117 -20.86 8.41 1.79
N TYR A 118 -20.80 7.56 0.76
CA TYR A 118 -20.28 6.21 0.88
C TYR A 118 -19.22 5.97 -0.17
N TRP A 119 -18.32 5.02 0.14
CA TRP A 119 -17.34 4.52 -0.81
C TRP A 119 -17.21 3.00 -0.71
N ALA A 120 -16.82 2.37 -1.80
CA ALA A 120 -16.53 0.94 -1.89
C ALA A 120 -15.32 0.69 -2.77
N TRP A 121 -14.65 -0.43 -2.58
CA TRP A 121 -13.67 -0.91 -3.54
C TRP A 121 -14.38 -1.31 -4.83
N TRP A 122 -13.93 -0.75 -5.97
CA TRP A 122 -14.39 -1.14 -7.29
C TRP A 122 -13.46 -2.22 -7.87
N ASP A 123 -12.17 -1.98 -7.80
CA ASP A 123 -11.08 -2.88 -8.16
C ASP A 123 -9.85 -2.58 -7.28
N GLU A 124 -8.71 -3.23 -7.58
CA GLU A 124 -7.47 -3.12 -6.82
C GLU A 124 -6.97 -1.66 -6.67
N ASN A 125 -7.22 -0.82 -7.69
CA ASN A 125 -6.67 0.54 -7.77
C ASN A 125 -7.74 1.63 -7.87
N THR A 126 -9.02 1.28 -7.73
CA THR A 126 -10.13 2.22 -7.92
C THR A 126 -11.15 2.10 -6.79
N ILE A 127 -11.60 3.23 -6.29
CA ILE A 127 -12.75 3.29 -5.39
C ILE A 127 -13.96 3.86 -6.11
N TYR A 128 -15.13 3.33 -5.75
CA TYR A 128 -16.43 3.78 -6.20
C TYR A 128 -17.07 4.63 -5.11
N LEU A 129 -17.61 5.80 -5.50
CA LEU A 129 -18.25 6.78 -4.63
C LEU A 129 -19.75 6.85 -4.90
N ALA A 130 -20.56 6.93 -3.87
CA ALA A 130 -21.99 7.13 -4.00
C ALA A 130 -22.50 8.12 -2.94
N PRO A 131 -23.36 9.05 -3.32
CA PRO A 131 -23.73 9.49 -4.68
C PRO A 131 -22.55 9.84 -5.58
N THR A 132 -22.77 9.81 -6.89
CA THR A 132 -21.80 10.36 -7.84
C THR A 132 -21.56 11.84 -7.55
N PRO A 133 -20.31 12.33 -7.46
CA PRO A 133 -20.03 13.72 -7.11
C PRO A 133 -20.76 14.73 -8.01
N ASP A 134 -21.48 15.67 -7.41
CA ASP A 134 -22.20 16.75 -8.09
C ASP A 134 -21.30 17.95 -8.43
N SER A 135 -20.12 18.01 -7.83
CA SER A 135 -19.13 19.06 -8.02
C SER A 135 -17.72 18.53 -7.78
N ALA A 136 -16.72 19.37 -7.96
CA ALA A 136 -15.35 19.04 -7.59
C ALA A 136 -15.18 19.06 -6.07
N TYR A 137 -14.65 17.99 -5.51
CA TYR A 137 -14.29 17.88 -4.09
C TYR A 137 -12.81 17.57 -3.95
N ASN A 138 -12.19 18.12 -2.91
CA ASN A 138 -10.92 17.58 -2.43
C ASN A 138 -11.20 16.32 -1.63
N ILE A 139 -10.33 15.33 -1.75
CA ILE A 139 -10.40 14.08 -1.00
C ILE A 139 -9.10 13.82 -0.27
N GLU A 140 -9.20 13.36 0.96
CA GLU A 140 -8.11 12.89 1.78
C GLU A 140 -8.32 11.41 2.07
N LEU A 141 -7.32 10.62 1.74
CA LEU A 141 -7.26 9.19 1.98
C LEU A 141 -6.26 8.93 3.10
N GLY A 142 -6.73 8.47 4.25
CA GLY A 142 -5.86 7.89 5.26
C GLY A 142 -5.55 6.44 4.89
N ILE A 143 -4.30 6.17 4.56
CA ILE A 143 -3.87 4.88 4.00
C ILE A 143 -2.74 4.27 4.82
N THR A 144 -2.64 2.95 4.80
CA THR A 144 -1.43 2.23 5.19
C THR A 144 -0.71 1.79 3.92
N ARG A 145 0.58 2.10 3.84
CA ARG A 145 1.47 1.65 2.77
C ARG A 145 2.57 0.77 3.33
N LEU A 146 2.84 -0.32 2.64
CA LEU A 146 4.05 -1.10 2.91
C LEU A 146 5.25 -0.37 2.32
N PRO A 147 6.40 -0.34 3.02
CA PRO A 147 7.62 0.27 2.48
C PRO A 147 8.12 -0.52 1.27
N THR A 148 8.87 0.18 0.41
CA THR A 148 9.53 -0.47 -0.74
C THR A 148 10.50 -1.54 -0.24
N ARG A 149 10.43 -2.72 -0.85
CA ARG A 149 11.27 -3.87 -0.50
C ARG A 149 12.74 -3.62 -0.79
N LEU A 150 13.59 -4.31 -0.03
CA LEU A 150 15.02 -4.37 -0.27
C LEU A 150 15.30 -5.23 -1.51
N SER A 151 16.05 -4.68 -2.45
CA SER A 151 16.42 -5.37 -3.70
C SER A 151 17.71 -4.81 -4.27
N SER A 152 18.21 -5.38 -5.35
CA SER A 152 19.36 -4.83 -6.08
C SER A 152 19.11 -3.42 -6.63
N SER A 153 17.87 -3.08 -6.97
CA SER A 153 17.47 -1.74 -7.43
C SER A 153 17.11 -0.79 -6.28
N ASN A 154 16.64 -1.31 -5.16
CA ASN A 154 16.36 -0.56 -3.93
C ASN A 154 17.29 -1.07 -2.81
N THR A 155 18.48 -0.49 -2.72
CA THR A 155 19.55 -0.97 -1.84
C THR A 155 19.35 -0.75 -0.36
N THR A 156 18.29 -0.04 0.05
CA THR A 156 17.95 0.24 1.44
C THR A 156 16.45 0.12 1.67
N SER A 157 16.03 -0.49 2.77
CA SER A 157 14.62 -0.59 3.17
C SER A 157 14.40 -0.09 4.59
N TRP A 158 13.13 0.13 4.95
CA TRP A 158 12.78 0.52 6.31
C TRP A 158 13.23 -0.55 7.34
N LEU A 159 13.04 -1.83 7.02
CA LEU A 159 13.49 -2.94 7.87
C LEU A 159 15.02 -2.99 7.98
N GLY A 160 15.73 -2.82 6.87
CA GLY A 160 17.20 -2.77 6.86
C GLY A 160 17.77 -1.64 7.72
N ASN A 161 17.01 -0.53 7.86
CA ASN A 161 17.43 0.62 8.66
C ASN A 161 17.04 0.47 10.14
N ASN A 162 15.83 0.00 10.45
CA ASN A 162 15.27 0.04 11.79
C ASN A 162 15.28 -1.32 12.51
N ALA A 163 15.28 -2.42 11.77
CA ALA A 163 15.27 -3.78 12.33
C ALA A 163 16.20 -4.75 11.57
N PRO A 164 17.49 -4.39 11.36
CA PRO A 164 18.41 -5.20 10.53
C PRO A 164 18.60 -6.62 11.06
N VAL A 165 18.60 -6.80 12.37
CA VAL A 165 18.77 -8.11 13.02
C VAL A 165 17.55 -9.00 12.76
N ALA A 166 16.33 -8.45 12.84
CA ALA A 166 15.12 -9.20 12.55
C ALA A 166 15.06 -9.62 11.08
N LEU A 167 15.47 -8.73 10.17
CA LEU A 167 15.56 -9.03 8.74
C LEU A 167 16.57 -10.14 8.47
N LEU A 168 17.78 -10.05 9.02
CA LEU A 168 18.81 -11.07 8.87
C LEU A 168 18.35 -12.44 9.38
N TYR A 169 17.87 -12.52 10.62
CA TYR A 169 17.41 -13.81 11.17
C TYR A 169 16.17 -14.37 10.45
N GLY A 170 15.30 -13.51 9.95
CA GLY A 170 14.21 -13.94 9.11
C GLY A 170 14.70 -14.60 7.82
N CYS A 171 15.65 -13.97 7.12
CA CYS A 171 16.26 -14.53 5.91
C CYS A 171 17.04 -15.84 6.21
N LEU A 172 17.76 -15.90 7.32
CA LEU A 172 18.44 -17.13 7.74
C LEU A 172 17.45 -18.26 8.04
N ALA A 173 16.30 -17.96 8.66
CA ALA A 173 15.26 -18.95 8.89
C ALA A 173 14.67 -19.51 7.59
N GLU A 174 14.57 -18.70 6.53
CA GLU A 174 14.18 -19.19 5.20
C GLU A 174 15.34 -19.97 4.54
N ALA A 175 16.58 -19.48 4.64
CA ALA A 175 17.75 -20.15 4.08
C ALA A 175 18.01 -21.54 4.68
N PHE A 176 17.75 -21.74 5.97
CA PHE A 176 17.90 -23.05 6.64
C PHE A 176 16.73 -24.01 6.39
N LYS A 177 15.65 -23.56 5.76
CA LYS A 177 14.56 -24.42 5.27
C LYS A 177 14.80 -24.90 3.83
N PHE A 178 15.64 -24.20 3.11
CA PHE A 178 16.03 -24.50 1.72
C PHE A 178 16.99 -25.66 1.66
#